data_884ea3d4441eb8d1a57e471c4c9afed6
#
_entry.id   884ea3d4441eb8d1a57e471c4c9afed6
#
_cell.length_a   1.000
_cell.length_b   1.000
_cell.length_c   1.000
_cell.angle_alpha   90.00
_cell.angle_beta   90.00
_cell.angle_gamma   90.00
#
_symmetry.space_group_name_H-M   'P 1'
#
loop_
_entity.id
_entity.type
_entity.pdbx_description
1 polymer ?
#
loop_
_entity_poly.entity_id
_entity_poly.type
_entity_poly.pdbx_seq_one_letter_code
_entity_poly.pdbx_strand_id
1 'polypeptide(L)'
;MQSKPELEVIVPEWNAPENIKAFFTLRSGGMSACAYGDKDGFCGLNLGNHVGDNKYSVRGNRRIVTDMLGAEPKWLSQVHSSRVVRAEDNNAEE
;
A
#
# COMPACT_ATOMS: atom_id res chain seq x y z
N MET A 1 -9.29 26.25 -4.48
CA MET A 1 -9.49 24.79 -4.62
C MET A 1 -8.23 24.06 -4.19
N GLN A 2 -8.37 23.18 -3.27
CA GLN A 2 -7.21 22.44 -2.78
C GLN A 2 -7.07 21.14 -3.58
N SER A 3 -5.91 20.94 -4.16
CA SER A 3 -5.56 19.66 -4.73
C SER A 3 -5.26 18.66 -3.60
N LYS A 4 -5.55 17.39 -3.83
CA LYS A 4 -5.10 16.34 -2.91
C LYS A 4 -3.58 16.36 -2.84
N PRO A 5 -2.98 16.28 -1.64
CA PRO A 5 -1.54 16.10 -1.56
C PRO A 5 -1.17 14.77 -2.23
N GLU A 6 -0.12 14.81 -3.03
CA GLU A 6 0.40 13.60 -3.66
C GLU A 6 1.03 12.69 -2.60
N LEU A 7 0.77 11.40 -2.73
CA LEU A 7 1.41 10.40 -1.90
C LEU A 7 2.90 10.30 -2.28
N GLU A 8 3.78 10.46 -1.29
CA GLU A 8 5.20 10.24 -1.53
C GLU A 8 5.49 8.75 -1.71
N VAL A 9 6.21 8.43 -2.76
CA VAL A 9 6.60 7.05 -3.07
C VAL A 9 8.02 7.03 -3.60
N ILE A 10 8.63 5.85 -3.56
CA ILE A 10 9.93 5.61 -4.19
C ILE A 10 9.66 4.90 -5.52
N VAL A 11 10.07 5.51 -6.61
CA VAL A 11 9.92 4.90 -7.93
C VAL A 11 11.23 4.24 -8.32
N PRO A 12 11.26 2.92 -8.54
CA PRO A 12 12.49 2.24 -8.93
C PRO A 12 12.92 2.63 -10.34
N GLU A 13 14.23 2.70 -10.55
CA GLU A 13 14.81 2.87 -11.88
C GLU A 13 14.98 1.50 -12.51
N TRP A 14 14.15 1.20 -13.51
CA TRP A 14 14.18 -0.09 -14.20
C TRP A 14 13.57 0.03 -15.58
N ASN A 15 13.92 -0.91 -16.46
CA ASN A 15 13.45 -0.92 -17.85
C ASN A 15 12.13 -1.67 -17.98
N ALA A 16 11.09 -1.14 -17.38
CA ALA A 16 9.76 -1.73 -17.51
C ALA A 16 9.06 -1.24 -18.79
N PRO A 17 8.18 -2.06 -19.39
CA PRO A 17 7.30 -1.58 -20.45
C PRO A 17 6.44 -0.40 -19.97
N GLU A 18 6.03 0.46 -20.89
CA GLU A 18 5.25 1.66 -20.57
C GLU A 18 3.94 1.37 -19.86
N ASN A 19 3.37 0.19 -20.08
CA ASN A 19 2.12 -0.22 -19.43
C ASN A 19 2.33 -0.79 -18.03
N ILE A 20 3.58 -0.88 -17.54
CA ILE A 20 3.90 -1.38 -16.21
C ILE A 20 4.39 -0.22 -15.37
N LYS A 21 3.76 -0.04 -14.21
CA LYS A 21 4.16 0.96 -13.21
C LYS A 21 4.54 0.25 -11.93
N ALA A 22 5.57 0.73 -11.28
CA ALA A 22 5.99 0.21 -9.98
C ALA A 22 6.43 1.35 -9.08
N PHE A 23 6.15 1.21 -7.78
CA PHE A 23 6.63 2.14 -6.77
C PHE A 23 6.61 1.46 -5.41
N PHE A 24 7.35 2.02 -4.48
CA PHE A 24 7.32 1.63 -3.07
C PHE A 24 6.66 2.73 -2.27
N THR A 25 5.72 2.38 -1.41
CA THR A 25 5.14 3.32 -0.45
C THR A 25 6.12 3.55 0.70
N LEU A 26 6.00 4.71 1.33
CA LEU A 26 6.75 5.03 2.53
C LEU A 26 5.88 4.80 3.75
N ARG A 27 6.45 4.98 4.94
CA ARG A 27 5.73 4.82 6.19
C ARG A 27 4.63 5.87 6.38
N SER A 28 4.78 7.03 5.77
CA SER A 28 3.89 8.19 5.94
C SER A 28 2.91 8.33 4.78
N GLY A 29 1.94 9.20 4.95
CA GLY A 29 0.98 9.59 3.91
C GLY A 29 -0.42 9.03 4.08
N GLY A 30 -0.73 8.43 5.22
CA GLY A 30 -2.03 7.80 5.48
C GLY A 30 -2.67 8.21 6.79
N MET A 31 -3.42 7.30 7.37
CA MET A 31 -4.32 7.53 8.50
C MET A 31 -3.93 6.78 9.78
N SER A 32 -2.88 5.97 9.74
CA SER A 32 -2.47 5.16 10.90
C SER A 32 -1.79 6.03 11.95
N ALA A 33 -1.93 5.63 13.21
CA ALA A 33 -1.39 6.37 14.35
C ALA A 33 -0.56 5.48 15.26
N CYS A 34 0.11 6.09 16.21
CA CYS A 34 0.94 5.42 17.23
C CYS A 34 2.01 4.53 16.59
N ALA A 35 2.09 3.26 16.92
CA ALA A 35 3.09 2.33 16.38
C ALA A 35 3.05 2.20 14.86
N TYR A 36 1.89 2.47 14.24
CA TYR A 36 1.70 2.40 12.80
C TYR A 36 1.72 3.77 12.12
N GLY A 37 1.99 4.81 12.86
CA GLY A 37 2.13 6.17 12.35
C GLY A 37 3.51 6.42 11.75
N ASP A 38 3.73 7.66 11.34
CA ASP A 38 5.04 8.12 10.92
C ASP A 38 5.98 8.21 12.13
N LYS A 39 7.16 8.82 11.95
CA LYS A 39 8.14 8.98 13.03
C LYS A 39 7.60 9.70 14.27
N ASP A 40 6.55 10.51 14.10
CA ASP A 40 5.91 11.28 15.18
C ASP A 40 4.63 10.60 15.69
N GLY A 41 4.27 9.42 15.18
CA GLY A 41 3.10 8.67 15.58
C GLY A 41 1.80 9.08 14.90
N PHE A 42 1.89 9.78 13.77
CA PHE A 42 0.72 10.26 13.03
C PHE A 42 0.85 9.96 11.54
N CYS A 43 -0.27 9.99 10.83
CA CYS A 43 -0.30 9.96 9.37
C CYS A 43 0.46 8.79 8.73
N GLY A 44 0.47 7.64 9.37
CA GLY A 44 1.13 6.45 8.85
C GLY A 44 0.35 5.75 7.75
N LEU A 45 1.05 5.08 6.86
CA LEU A 45 0.45 4.37 5.73
C LEU A 45 0.62 2.86 5.86
N ASN A 46 0.13 2.29 6.96
CA ASN A 46 0.12 0.84 7.11
C ASN A 46 -0.96 0.23 6.21
N LEU A 47 -0.60 -0.76 5.43
CA LEU A 47 -1.49 -1.44 4.49
C LEU A 47 -1.83 -2.87 4.91
N GLY A 48 -1.22 -3.36 5.98
CA GLY A 48 -1.41 -4.73 6.44
C GLY A 48 -2.63 -4.90 7.33
N ASN A 49 -3.48 -5.87 7.01
CA ASN A 49 -4.69 -6.16 7.78
C ASN A 49 -4.43 -7.02 9.03
N HIS A 50 -3.30 -7.72 9.07
CA HIS A 50 -3.06 -8.75 10.10
C HIS A 50 -1.98 -8.37 11.09
N VAL A 51 -1.71 -7.08 11.26
CA VAL A 51 -0.64 -6.60 12.13
C VAL A 51 -1.15 -5.87 13.38
N GLY A 52 -2.47 -5.77 13.56
CA GLY A 52 -3.05 -5.18 14.76
C GLY A 52 -3.38 -3.70 14.70
N ASP A 53 -3.27 -3.07 13.53
CA ASP A 53 -3.69 -1.68 13.36
C ASP A 53 -5.23 -1.57 13.32
N ASN A 54 -5.73 -0.37 13.54
CA ASN A 54 -7.14 -0.07 13.40
C ASN A 54 -7.61 -0.36 11.97
N LYS A 55 -8.63 -1.19 11.83
CA LYS A 55 -9.12 -1.62 10.52
C LYS A 55 -9.63 -0.48 9.64
N TYR A 56 -10.12 0.60 10.24
CA TYR A 56 -10.58 1.76 9.48
C TYR A 56 -9.42 2.56 8.93
N SER A 57 -8.33 2.64 9.69
CA SER A 57 -7.09 3.28 9.22
C SER A 57 -6.49 2.50 8.06
N VAL A 58 -6.41 1.18 8.17
CA VAL A 58 -5.90 0.32 7.09
C VAL A 58 -6.76 0.44 5.83
N ARG A 59 -8.09 0.42 5.98
CA ARG A 59 -9.00 0.58 4.87
C ARG A 59 -8.81 1.93 4.16
N GLY A 60 -8.69 3.01 4.92
CA GLY A 60 -8.42 4.34 4.38
C GLY A 60 -7.08 4.41 3.67
N ASN A 61 -6.04 3.80 4.25
CA ASN A 61 -4.71 3.74 3.65
C ASN A 61 -4.73 2.98 2.32
N ARG A 62 -5.41 1.83 2.28
CA ARG A 62 -5.55 1.03 1.05
C ARG A 62 -6.29 1.80 -0.03
N ARG A 63 -7.30 2.58 0.34
CA ARG A 63 -8.02 3.43 -0.59
C ARG A 63 -7.13 4.50 -1.20
N ILE A 64 -6.26 5.11 -0.40
CA ILE A 64 -5.29 6.10 -0.90
C ILE A 64 -4.41 5.48 -1.99
N VAL A 65 -3.89 4.28 -1.75
CA VAL A 65 -3.05 3.57 -2.70
C VAL A 65 -3.85 3.16 -3.94
N THR A 66 -5.07 2.67 -3.77
CA THR A 66 -5.96 2.29 -4.87
C THR A 66 -6.24 3.49 -5.78
N ASP A 67 -6.54 4.65 -5.19
CA ASP A 67 -6.80 5.87 -5.96
C ASP A 67 -5.55 6.32 -6.73
N MET A 68 -4.38 6.18 -6.14
CA MET A 68 -3.12 6.52 -6.79
C MET A 68 -2.82 5.60 -7.97
N LEU A 69 -3.09 4.30 -7.81
CA LEU A 69 -2.87 3.31 -8.88
C LEU A 69 -3.89 3.45 -10.01
N GLY A 70 -5.09 3.92 -9.71
CA GLY A 70 -6.20 3.91 -10.65
C GLY A 70 -6.80 2.54 -10.88
N ALA A 71 -6.47 1.56 -10.03
CA ALA A 71 -6.96 0.20 -10.12
C ALA A 71 -6.91 -0.46 -8.75
N GLU A 72 -7.77 -1.44 -8.53
CA GLU A 72 -7.82 -2.20 -7.29
C GLU A 72 -6.63 -3.15 -7.19
N PRO A 73 -5.77 -3.06 -6.16
CA PRO A 73 -4.67 -4.00 -5.98
C PRO A 73 -5.15 -5.40 -5.61
N LYS A 74 -4.35 -6.39 -5.92
CA LYS A 74 -4.51 -7.75 -5.40
C LYS A 74 -3.74 -7.85 -4.09
N TRP A 75 -4.45 -7.91 -2.98
CA TRP A 75 -3.84 -8.04 -1.67
C TRP A 75 -3.60 -9.50 -1.35
N LEU A 76 -2.42 -9.79 -0.82
CA LEU A 76 -2.03 -11.15 -0.46
C LEU A 76 -1.86 -11.25 1.05
N SER A 77 -2.18 -12.42 1.59
CA SER A 77 -1.84 -12.75 2.96
C SER A 77 -0.34 -13.03 3.01
N GLN A 78 0.39 -12.18 3.70
CA GLN A 78 1.84 -12.31 3.76
C GLN A 78 2.24 -13.46 4.68
N VAL A 79 2.99 -14.41 4.14
CA VAL A 79 3.64 -15.46 4.92
C VAL A 79 5.14 -15.39 4.63
N HIS A 80 5.96 -15.72 5.61
CA HIS A 80 7.41 -15.66 5.46
C HIS A 80 7.92 -16.93 4.77
N SER A 81 7.67 -17.03 3.46
CA SER A 81 8.03 -18.19 2.65
C SER A 81 8.47 -17.75 1.26
N SER A 82 8.90 -18.70 0.45
CA SER A 82 9.30 -18.47 -0.93
C SER A 82 8.16 -18.74 -1.93
N ARG A 83 6.93 -18.86 -1.45
CA ARG A 83 5.78 -19.14 -2.31
C ARG A 83 5.53 -17.97 -3.26
N VAL A 84 5.33 -18.29 -4.52
CA VAL A 84 4.98 -17.30 -5.56
C VAL A 84 3.62 -17.67 -6.14
N VAL A 85 2.76 -16.68 -6.32
CA VAL A 85 1.44 -16.88 -6.94
C VAL A 85 1.29 -15.88 -8.08
N ARG A 86 0.47 -16.22 -9.06
CA ARG A 86 0.13 -15.31 -10.16
C ARG A 86 -1.10 -14.50 -9.76
N ALA A 87 -1.08 -13.20 -10.07
CA ALA A 87 -2.15 -12.29 -9.67
C ALA A 87 -3.51 -12.66 -10.26
N GLU A 88 -3.53 -13.29 -11.44
CA GLU A 88 -4.75 -13.74 -12.09
C GLU A 88 -5.32 -15.05 -11.53
N ASP A 89 -4.57 -15.74 -10.68
CA ASP A 89 -5.03 -16.98 -10.08
C ASP A 89 -6.00 -16.72 -8.93
N ASN A 90 -6.97 -17.64 -8.73
CA ASN A 90 -7.92 -17.54 -7.63
C ASN A 90 -7.26 -17.68 -6.25
N ASN A 91 -6.04 -18.19 -6.21
CA ASN A 91 -5.27 -18.32 -4.97
C ASN A 91 -4.53 -17.05 -4.57
N ALA A 92 -4.56 -16.01 -5.39
CA ALA A 92 -3.95 -14.71 -5.10
C ALA A 92 -4.90 -13.89 -4.23
N GLU A 93 -5.12 -14.33 -3.00
CA GLU A 93 -6.02 -13.70 -2.03
C GLU A 93 -5.28 -13.41 -0.74
N GLU A 94 -5.76 -12.41 -0.05
CA GLU A 94 -5.28 -12.06 1.28
C GLU A 94 -5.77 -13.05 2.35
#